data_0269beae0525244ca0b3160bc401dd17
#
_entry.id   0269beae0525244ca0b3160bc401dd17
#
_cell.length_a   1.000
_cell.length_b   1.000
_cell.length_c   1.000
_cell.angle_alpha   90.00
_cell.angle_beta   90.00
_cell.angle_gamma   90.00
#
_symmetry.space_group_name_H-M   'P 1'
#
loop_
_entity.id
_entity.type
_entity.pdbx_description
1 polymer ?
#
loop_
_entity_poly.entity_id
_entity_poly.type
_entity_poly.pdbx_seq_one_letter_code
_entity_poly.pdbx_strand_id
1 'polypeptide(L)'
;LPVVERDAPAADMTVLREAIIQLMEQRGFAWNGTQTLASVFVMDLESGEEMSILGDVAHSAVSTIKIPIMVNLFRQQLLVDQDTAFLLTASILCSENSASNFLMQIPGAGQTVNAQLSDGLRQVSCTAQELGAERTYISAPLRVGDPGLLFEAPVCRPQVPPNAQYNAQPDPYAQTTAEDMGMLLMEIYDCAYHNSGLRAMYPGDITQTECQQMLNLLSGNRIDRLIELGLPEGTVVAHKN
;
A
#
# COMPACT_ATOMS: atom_id res chain seq x y z
N LEU A 1 2.15 2.52 -17.14
CA LEU A 1 1.69 3.68 -16.34
C LEU A 1 2.04 4.98 -17.07
N PRO A 2 1.22 6.04 -16.99
CA PRO A 2 1.57 7.35 -17.53
C PRO A 2 2.81 7.89 -16.81
N VAL A 3 3.81 8.32 -17.57
CA VAL A 3 5.03 8.91 -17.02
C VAL A 3 4.76 10.37 -16.69
N VAL A 4 5.00 10.78 -15.46
CA VAL A 4 4.99 12.18 -15.04
C VAL A 4 6.34 12.81 -15.42
N GLU A 5 6.34 13.86 -16.23
CA GLU A 5 7.54 14.66 -16.42
C GLU A 5 7.83 15.44 -15.15
N ARG A 6 9.04 15.29 -14.62
CA ARG A 6 9.49 15.91 -13.38
C ARG A 6 10.61 16.90 -13.69
N ASP A 7 10.41 18.14 -13.30
CA ASP A 7 11.30 19.27 -13.65
C ASP A 7 12.47 19.46 -12.67
N ALA A 8 12.48 18.78 -11.54
CA ALA A 8 13.54 18.91 -10.55
C ALA A 8 14.82 18.16 -11.01
N PRO A 9 16.02 18.65 -10.64
CA PRO A 9 17.25 17.92 -10.91
C PRO A 9 17.23 16.58 -10.18
N ALA A 10 17.79 15.55 -10.82
CA ALA A 10 17.89 14.21 -10.26
C ALA A 10 18.61 14.23 -8.89
N ALA A 11 18.02 13.55 -7.91
CA ALA A 11 18.65 13.37 -6.60
C ALA A 11 19.70 12.24 -6.67
N ASP A 12 20.84 12.40 -6.02
CA ASP A 12 21.82 11.32 -5.90
C ASP A 12 21.42 10.34 -4.79
N MET A 13 20.72 9.29 -5.19
CA MET A 13 20.26 8.23 -4.27
C MET A 13 21.38 7.27 -3.84
N THR A 14 22.58 7.34 -4.46
CA THR A 14 23.68 6.40 -4.17
C THR A 14 24.18 6.54 -2.75
N VAL A 15 24.44 7.77 -2.32
CA VAL A 15 24.94 8.06 -0.96
C VAL A 15 23.89 7.66 0.10
N LEU A 16 22.63 7.96 -0.16
CA LEU A 16 21.51 7.57 0.72
C LEU A 16 21.43 6.03 0.84
N ARG A 17 21.49 5.34 -0.29
CA ARG A 17 21.44 3.88 -0.34
C ARG A 17 22.59 3.24 0.47
N GLU A 18 23.81 3.71 0.28
CA GLU A 18 24.97 3.22 1.02
C GLU A 18 24.85 3.46 2.52
N ALA A 19 24.40 4.64 2.93
CA ALA A 19 24.18 4.98 4.33
C ALA A 19 23.10 4.08 4.98
N ILE A 20 22.01 3.81 4.27
CA ILE A 20 20.94 2.91 4.73
C ILE A 20 21.48 1.49 4.88
N ILE A 21 22.23 0.96 3.89
CA ILE A 21 22.81 -0.39 3.96
C ILE A 21 23.74 -0.50 5.18
N GLN A 22 24.65 0.45 5.37
CA GLN A 22 25.55 0.44 6.53
C GLN A 22 24.79 0.46 7.86
N LEU A 23 23.75 1.28 7.96
CA LEU A 23 22.93 1.35 9.17
C LEU A 23 22.18 0.04 9.44
N MET A 24 21.65 -0.59 8.40
CA MET A 24 20.92 -1.84 8.51
C MET A 24 21.85 -2.98 8.93
N GLU A 25 23.05 -3.08 8.35
CA GLU A 25 24.08 -4.06 8.76
C GLU A 25 24.49 -3.88 10.22
N GLN A 26 24.70 -2.64 10.67
CA GLN A 26 24.98 -2.33 12.08
C GLN A 26 23.85 -2.76 13.03
N ARG A 27 22.63 -2.84 12.54
CA ARG A 27 21.44 -3.30 13.30
C ARG A 27 21.17 -4.79 13.16
N GLY A 28 22.03 -5.54 12.45
CA GLY A 28 21.94 -6.99 12.32
C GLY A 28 21.02 -7.50 11.23
N PHE A 29 20.63 -6.65 10.27
CA PHE A 29 19.93 -7.09 9.07
C PHE A 29 20.93 -7.74 8.10
N ALA A 30 20.56 -8.89 7.55
CA ALA A 30 21.39 -9.65 6.63
C ALA A 30 20.84 -9.59 5.20
N TRP A 31 21.70 -9.26 4.25
CA TRP A 31 21.37 -9.21 2.82
C TRP A 31 21.37 -10.58 2.14
N ASN A 32 21.93 -11.59 2.79
CA ASN A 32 22.07 -12.94 2.24
C ASN A 32 20.83 -13.83 2.45
N GLY A 33 19.74 -13.30 2.99
CA GLY A 33 18.48 -14.02 3.14
C GLY A 33 18.46 -15.10 4.23
N THR A 34 19.49 -15.17 5.07
CA THR A 34 19.60 -16.27 6.06
C THR A 34 19.06 -15.92 7.45
N GLN A 35 18.76 -14.65 7.72
CA GLN A 35 18.29 -14.19 9.03
C GLN A 35 17.18 -13.12 8.87
N THR A 36 17.36 -11.95 9.47
CA THR A 36 16.39 -10.87 9.41
C THR A 36 16.50 -10.13 8.08
N LEU A 37 15.49 -10.29 7.21
CA LEU A 37 15.39 -9.54 5.98
C LEU A 37 14.69 -8.20 6.23
N ALA A 38 15.18 -7.16 5.56
CA ALA A 38 14.49 -5.89 5.45
C ALA A 38 14.57 -5.40 4.01
N SER A 39 13.49 -4.79 3.55
CA SER A 39 13.39 -4.17 2.24
C SER A 39 13.15 -2.69 2.37
N VAL A 40 13.78 -1.90 1.51
CA VAL A 40 13.62 -0.44 1.47
C VAL A 40 13.40 -0.01 0.03
N PHE A 41 12.40 0.82 -0.17
CA PHE A 41 12.19 1.57 -1.40
C PHE A 41 12.04 3.04 -1.04
N VAL A 42 12.74 3.89 -1.75
CA VAL A 42 12.67 5.36 -1.61
C VAL A 42 12.56 5.98 -2.99
N MET A 43 11.67 6.91 -3.14
CA MET A 43 11.52 7.72 -4.34
C MET A 43 11.42 9.19 -3.96
N ASP A 44 12.17 10.02 -4.64
CA ASP A 44 11.99 11.46 -4.64
C ASP A 44 10.84 11.81 -5.58
N LEU A 45 9.74 12.30 -5.03
CA LEU A 45 8.53 12.58 -5.82
C LEU A 45 8.66 13.84 -6.69
N GLU A 46 9.69 14.67 -6.51
CA GLU A 46 9.94 15.84 -7.33
C GLU A 46 10.82 15.52 -8.53
N SER A 47 11.87 14.71 -8.36
CA SER A 47 12.78 14.33 -9.44
C SER A 47 12.41 13.01 -10.13
N GLY A 48 11.70 12.12 -9.42
CA GLY A 48 11.42 10.76 -9.86
C GLY A 48 12.57 9.79 -9.68
N GLU A 49 13.70 10.24 -9.12
CA GLU A 49 14.80 9.34 -8.79
C GLU A 49 14.42 8.38 -7.67
N GLU A 50 14.85 7.13 -7.81
CA GLU A 50 14.50 6.09 -6.86
C GLU A 50 15.71 5.24 -6.47
N MET A 51 15.61 4.61 -5.31
CA MET A 51 16.51 3.55 -4.92
C MET A 51 15.74 2.39 -4.30
N SER A 52 16.22 1.19 -4.55
CA SER A 52 15.65 -0.05 -4.03
C SER A 52 16.72 -0.90 -3.38
N ILE A 53 16.36 -1.48 -2.22
CA ILE A 53 17.19 -2.45 -1.50
C ILE A 53 16.28 -3.64 -1.18
N LEU A 54 16.42 -4.74 -1.93
CA LEU A 54 15.51 -5.89 -1.83
C LEU A 54 14.01 -5.48 -1.91
N GLY A 55 13.71 -4.41 -2.63
CA GLY A 55 12.39 -3.82 -2.67
C GLY A 55 11.34 -4.69 -3.33
N ASP A 56 11.78 -5.65 -4.13
CA ASP A 56 10.95 -6.65 -4.84
C ASP A 56 10.70 -7.94 -4.03
N VAL A 57 11.29 -8.07 -2.84
CA VAL A 57 11.06 -9.24 -1.97
C VAL A 57 9.66 -9.15 -1.35
N ALA A 58 8.92 -10.25 -1.44
CA ALA A 58 7.58 -10.33 -0.87
C ALA A 58 7.64 -10.42 0.67
N HIS A 59 6.86 -9.58 1.32
CA HIS A 59 6.63 -9.56 2.76
C HIS A 59 5.14 -9.73 3.08
N SER A 60 4.84 -10.10 4.32
CA SER A 60 3.47 -10.01 4.82
C SER A 60 3.01 -8.55 4.76
N ALA A 61 1.90 -8.29 4.09
CA ALA A 61 1.42 -6.92 3.90
C ALA A 61 0.97 -6.26 5.22
N VAL A 62 0.59 -7.06 6.21
CA VAL A 62 0.01 -6.60 7.49
C VAL A 62 -0.98 -5.44 7.27
N SER A 63 -0.80 -4.31 7.93
CA SER A 63 -1.74 -3.19 7.78
C SER A 63 -1.47 -2.26 6.59
N THR A 64 -0.35 -2.42 5.88
CA THR A 64 -0.11 -1.64 4.65
C THR A 64 -1.09 -2.00 3.53
N ILE A 65 -1.67 -3.23 3.56
CA ILE A 65 -2.73 -3.65 2.63
C ILE A 65 -3.98 -2.75 2.68
N LYS A 66 -4.13 -1.95 3.71
CA LYS A 66 -5.24 -0.99 3.84
C LYS A 66 -5.11 0.19 2.87
N ILE A 67 -3.92 0.42 2.31
CA ILE A 67 -3.72 1.40 1.25
C ILE A 67 -4.47 0.98 -0.03
N PRO A 68 -4.23 -0.18 -0.64
CA PRO A 68 -5.00 -0.60 -1.81
C PRO A 68 -6.49 -0.85 -1.51
N ILE A 69 -6.88 -1.20 -0.27
CA ILE A 69 -8.30 -1.24 0.14
C ILE A 69 -8.93 0.15 0.01
N MET A 70 -8.27 1.18 0.51
CA MET A 70 -8.73 2.58 0.40
C MET A 70 -8.81 3.00 -1.06
N VAL A 71 -7.78 2.74 -1.87
CA VAL A 71 -7.76 3.07 -3.31
C VAL A 71 -8.92 2.40 -4.05
N ASN A 72 -9.15 1.10 -3.81
CA ASN A 72 -10.23 0.37 -4.45
C ASN A 72 -11.61 0.94 -4.07
N LEU A 73 -11.82 1.36 -2.83
CA LEU A 73 -13.07 1.98 -2.40
C LEU A 73 -13.36 3.25 -3.20
N PHE A 74 -12.40 4.16 -3.30
CA PHE A 74 -12.55 5.41 -4.05
C PHE A 74 -12.74 5.15 -5.56
N ARG A 75 -12.05 4.14 -6.12
CA ARG A 75 -12.23 3.74 -7.53
C ARG A 75 -13.66 3.30 -7.86
N GLN A 76 -14.38 2.71 -6.92
CA GLN A 76 -15.75 2.24 -7.15
C GLN A 76 -16.80 3.37 -7.18
N GLN A 77 -16.38 4.64 -7.19
CA GLN A 77 -17.24 5.82 -7.21
C GLN A 77 -18.30 5.83 -6.10
N LEU A 78 -17.98 5.21 -5.00
CA LEU A 78 -18.88 5.19 -3.87
C LEU A 78 -18.87 6.59 -3.22
N LEU A 79 -20.01 7.23 -3.19
CA LEU A 79 -20.18 8.43 -2.38
C LEU A 79 -19.79 8.07 -0.95
N VAL A 80 -18.75 8.71 -0.46
CA VAL A 80 -18.30 8.54 0.92
C VAL A 80 -19.32 9.24 1.83
N ASP A 81 -20.33 8.48 2.26
CA ASP A 81 -21.26 8.91 3.27
C ASP A 81 -20.60 8.92 4.66
N GLN A 82 -21.35 9.34 5.68
CA GLN A 82 -20.81 9.47 7.03
C GLN A 82 -20.33 8.11 7.60
N ASP A 83 -21.03 7.02 7.32
CA ASP A 83 -20.69 5.69 7.81
C ASP A 83 -19.42 5.18 7.12
N THR A 84 -19.31 5.33 5.82
CA THR A 84 -18.12 4.99 5.05
C THR A 84 -16.90 5.84 5.49
N ALA A 85 -17.09 7.15 5.75
CA ALA A 85 -16.03 8.01 6.28
C ALA A 85 -15.55 7.57 7.66
N PHE A 86 -16.47 7.11 8.53
CA PHE A 86 -16.12 6.52 9.83
C PHE A 86 -15.29 5.24 9.65
N LEU A 87 -15.71 4.33 8.77
CA LEU A 87 -14.97 3.10 8.48
C LEU A 87 -13.58 3.38 7.91
N LEU A 88 -13.44 4.35 6.99
CA LEU A 88 -12.15 4.79 6.45
C LEU A 88 -11.24 5.31 7.57
N THR A 89 -11.78 6.15 8.44
CA THR A 89 -11.04 6.68 9.60
C THR A 89 -10.59 5.56 10.53
N ALA A 90 -11.47 4.65 10.89
CA ALA A 90 -11.15 3.50 11.74
C ALA A 90 -10.10 2.57 11.08
N SER A 91 -10.22 2.32 9.78
CA SER A 91 -9.28 1.47 9.04
C SER A 91 -7.89 2.10 8.93
N ILE A 92 -7.80 3.37 8.52
CA ILE A 92 -6.51 4.01 8.22
C ILE A 92 -5.86 4.58 9.49
N LEU A 93 -6.60 5.33 10.32
CA LEU A 93 -6.02 5.99 11.49
C LEU A 93 -5.89 5.06 12.70
N CYS A 94 -6.85 4.16 12.92
CA CYS A 94 -6.85 3.24 14.06
C CYS A 94 -6.40 1.83 13.69
N SER A 95 -6.16 1.59 12.40
CA SER A 95 -5.75 0.28 11.87
C SER A 95 -6.73 -0.88 12.16
N GLU A 96 -8.03 -0.57 12.28
CA GLU A 96 -9.07 -1.54 12.58
C GLU A 96 -9.32 -2.52 11.42
N ASN A 97 -9.19 -3.81 11.71
CA ASN A 97 -9.38 -4.88 10.71
C ASN A 97 -10.85 -5.09 10.34
N SER A 98 -11.76 -4.97 11.31
CA SER A 98 -13.20 -5.04 11.05
C SER A 98 -13.66 -3.97 10.09
N ALA A 99 -13.25 -2.72 10.32
CA ALA A 99 -13.55 -1.61 9.42
C ALA A 99 -13.00 -1.86 8.00
N SER A 100 -11.78 -2.37 7.89
CA SER A 100 -11.18 -2.71 6.60
C SER A 100 -11.94 -3.81 5.85
N ASN A 101 -12.44 -4.83 6.56
CA ASN A 101 -13.28 -5.88 5.97
C ASN A 101 -14.62 -5.30 5.47
N PHE A 102 -15.23 -4.38 6.20
CA PHE A 102 -16.44 -3.69 5.73
C PHE A 102 -16.16 -2.82 4.49
N LEU A 103 -15.03 -2.11 4.45
CA LEU A 103 -14.65 -1.31 3.28
C LEU A 103 -14.46 -2.17 2.03
N MET A 104 -13.99 -3.41 2.16
CA MET A 104 -13.93 -4.36 1.04
C MET A 104 -15.31 -4.92 0.67
N GLN A 105 -16.17 -5.12 1.66
CA GLN A 105 -17.53 -5.65 1.44
C GLN A 105 -18.43 -4.64 0.69
N ILE A 106 -18.33 -3.34 0.99
CA ILE A 106 -19.18 -2.29 0.41
C ILE A 106 -19.20 -2.33 -1.13
N PRO A 107 -18.06 -2.32 -1.85
CA PRO A 107 -18.05 -2.37 -3.31
C PRO A 107 -18.30 -3.77 -3.86
N GLY A 108 -18.22 -4.81 -3.04
CA GLY A 108 -18.30 -6.20 -3.49
C GLY A 108 -19.70 -6.61 -3.95
N ALA A 109 -19.76 -7.31 -5.07
CA ALA A 109 -20.99 -7.87 -5.59
C ALA A 109 -21.35 -9.20 -4.92
N GLY A 110 -22.65 -9.45 -4.74
CA GLY A 110 -23.14 -10.71 -4.22
C GLY A 110 -24.38 -10.57 -3.35
N GLN A 111 -25.04 -11.70 -3.08
CA GLN A 111 -26.28 -11.72 -2.27
C GLN A 111 -26.02 -12.03 -0.78
N THR A 112 -24.80 -12.36 -0.42
CA THR A 112 -24.40 -12.65 0.96
C THR A 112 -23.17 -11.86 1.35
N VAL A 113 -22.99 -11.60 2.65
CA VAL A 113 -21.83 -10.91 3.20
C VAL A 113 -20.52 -11.56 2.73
N ASN A 114 -20.44 -12.90 2.75
CA ASN A 114 -19.24 -13.61 2.31
C ASN A 114 -19.00 -13.46 0.79
N ALA A 115 -20.05 -13.45 -0.04
CA ALA A 115 -19.90 -13.24 -1.47
C ALA A 115 -19.43 -11.81 -1.78
N GLN A 116 -20.01 -10.80 -1.10
CA GLN A 116 -19.58 -9.42 -1.24
C GLN A 116 -18.12 -9.24 -0.79
N LEU A 117 -17.76 -9.79 0.36
CA LEU A 117 -16.37 -9.70 0.85
C LEU A 117 -15.39 -10.44 -0.06
N SER A 118 -15.77 -11.62 -0.59
CA SER A 118 -14.96 -12.35 -1.57
C SER A 118 -14.72 -11.55 -2.85
N ASP A 119 -15.75 -10.89 -3.37
CA ASP A 119 -15.61 -10.04 -4.54
C ASP A 119 -14.79 -8.78 -4.24
N GLY A 120 -14.96 -8.18 -3.06
CA GLY A 120 -14.14 -7.04 -2.62
C GLY A 120 -12.65 -7.39 -2.48
N LEU A 121 -12.32 -8.56 -1.93
CA LEU A 121 -10.94 -9.08 -1.89
C LEU A 121 -10.34 -9.20 -3.29
N ARG A 122 -11.14 -9.74 -4.24
CA ARG A 122 -10.74 -9.84 -5.64
C ARG A 122 -10.51 -8.45 -6.26
N GLN A 123 -11.43 -7.51 -6.05
CA GLN A 123 -11.32 -6.15 -6.57
C GLN A 123 -10.06 -5.44 -6.06
N VAL A 124 -9.78 -5.49 -4.75
CA VAL A 124 -8.59 -4.88 -4.15
C VAL A 124 -7.31 -5.44 -4.77
N SER A 125 -7.21 -6.78 -4.89
CA SER A 125 -6.02 -7.43 -5.43
C SER A 125 -5.83 -7.12 -6.92
N CYS A 126 -6.92 -7.11 -7.71
CA CYS A 126 -6.83 -6.78 -9.14
C CYS A 126 -6.51 -5.29 -9.34
N THR A 127 -7.10 -4.39 -8.55
CA THR A 127 -6.79 -2.95 -8.59
C THR A 127 -5.31 -2.68 -8.28
N ALA A 128 -4.75 -3.32 -7.26
CA ALA A 128 -3.33 -3.18 -6.95
C ALA A 128 -2.44 -3.59 -8.13
N GLN A 129 -2.74 -4.73 -8.75
CA GLN A 129 -1.95 -5.22 -9.90
C GLN A 129 -2.14 -4.38 -11.17
N GLU A 130 -3.35 -3.87 -11.43
CA GLU A 130 -3.60 -2.91 -12.51
C GLU A 130 -2.78 -1.62 -12.36
N LEU A 131 -2.50 -1.21 -11.13
CA LEU A 131 -1.67 -0.06 -10.79
C LEU A 131 -0.17 -0.36 -10.80
N GLY A 132 0.24 -1.57 -11.19
CA GLY A 132 1.64 -1.97 -11.25
C GLY A 132 2.20 -2.56 -9.94
N ALA A 133 1.42 -2.62 -8.88
CA ALA A 133 1.77 -3.32 -7.65
C ALA A 133 1.59 -4.84 -7.83
N GLU A 134 2.43 -5.42 -8.71
CA GLU A 134 2.24 -6.76 -9.27
C GLU A 134 2.32 -7.90 -8.25
N ARG A 135 2.94 -7.64 -7.09
CA ARG A 135 3.13 -8.63 -6.01
C ARG A 135 2.21 -8.41 -4.82
N THR A 136 1.37 -7.39 -4.91
CA THR A 136 0.42 -7.04 -3.85
C THR A 136 -0.92 -7.72 -4.06
N TYR A 137 -1.36 -8.49 -3.05
CA TYR A 137 -2.69 -9.10 -3.03
C TYR A 137 -3.19 -9.38 -1.63
N ILE A 138 -4.50 -9.55 -1.50
CA ILE A 138 -5.18 -10.05 -0.31
C ILE A 138 -6.25 -11.05 -0.73
N SER A 139 -6.19 -12.29 -0.23
CA SER A 139 -7.11 -13.39 -0.60
C SER A 139 -7.99 -13.88 0.55
N ALA A 140 -7.79 -13.37 1.76
CA ALA A 140 -8.62 -13.69 2.91
C ALA A 140 -8.94 -12.43 3.73
N PRO A 141 -10.06 -12.41 4.43
CA PRO A 141 -10.41 -11.29 5.33
C PRO A 141 -9.32 -11.04 6.37
N LEU A 142 -9.12 -9.80 6.74
CA LEU A 142 -8.26 -9.44 7.85
C LEU A 142 -8.84 -10.01 9.16
N ARG A 143 -7.99 -10.61 9.98
CA ARG A 143 -8.42 -11.29 11.20
C ARG A 143 -9.06 -10.33 12.20
N VAL A 144 -10.25 -10.72 12.69
CA VAL A 144 -11.00 -10.03 13.72
C VAL A 144 -11.43 -11.10 14.74
N GLY A 145 -10.65 -11.30 15.80
CA GLY A 145 -10.99 -12.29 16.83
C GLY A 145 -10.88 -13.75 16.35
N ASP A 146 -11.98 -14.51 16.41
CA ASP A 146 -12.00 -15.95 16.14
C ASP A 146 -11.55 -16.31 14.71
N PRO A 147 -10.56 -17.22 14.54
CA PRO A 147 -10.09 -17.67 13.24
C PRO A 147 -11.12 -18.48 12.42
N GLY A 148 -12.27 -18.83 12.98
CA GLY A 148 -13.29 -19.66 12.33
C GLY A 148 -14.00 -19.06 11.11
N LEU A 149 -13.80 -17.78 10.81
CA LEU A 149 -14.42 -17.09 9.67
C LEU A 149 -13.47 -16.89 8.47
N LEU A 150 -12.31 -17.50 8.48
CA LEU A 150 -11.35 -17.37 7.38
C LEU A 150 -11.79 -18.23 6.19
N PHE A 151 -12.09 -17.58 5.09
CA PHE A 151 -12.20 -18.22 3.78
C PHE A 151 -11.15 -17.59 2.86
N GLU A 152 -10.75 -18.31 1.82
CA GLU A 152 -9.89 -17.80 0.77
C GLU A 152 -10.71 -17.51 -0.48
N ALA A 153 -10.58 -16.28 -0.99
CA ALA A 153 -11.23 -15.85 -2.22
C ALA A 153 -10.32 -16.08 -3.44
N PRO A 154 -10.88 -16.39 -4.62
CA PRO A 154 -10.13 -16.35 -5.87
C PRO A 154 -9.84 -14.89 -6.22
N VAL A 155 -8.55 -14.51 -6.22
CA VAL A 155 -8.10 -13.13 -6.46
C VAL A 155 -7.06 -13.08 -7.59
N CYS A 156 -6.80 -11.89 -8.11
CA CYS A 156 -5.63 -11.65 -8.95
C CYS A 156 -4.38 -11.90 -8.10
N ARG A 157 -3.54 -12.83 -8.57
CA ARG A 157 -2.28 -13.16 -7.91
C ARG A 157 -1.11 -12.93 -8.86
N PRO A 158 0.06 -12.57 -8.34
CA PRO A 158 1.24 -12.41 -9.16
C PRO A 158 1.56 -13.70 -9.92
N GLN A 159 1.86 -13.56 -11.20
CA GLN A 159 2.32 -14.67 -12.03
C GLN A 159 3.83 -14.92 -11.88
N VAL A 160 4.54 -13.94 -11.38
CA VAL A 160 5.99 -14.04 -11.14
C VAL A 160 6.19 -14.66 -9.77
N PRO A 161 6.88 -15.81 -9.67
CA PRO A 161 7.18 -16.39 -8.37
C PRO A 161 7.99 -15.38 -7.54
N PRO A 162 7.74 -15.30 -6.22
CA PRO A 162 8.55 -14.46 -5.36
C PRO A 162 10.02 -14.82 -5.56
N ASN A 163 10.91 -13.84 -5.42
CA ASN A 163 12.34 -14.00 -5.59
C ASN A 163 12.85 -15.16 -4.71
N ALA A 164 13.03 -16.34 -5.31
CA ALA A 164 13.22 -17.61 -4.60
C ALA A 164 14.49 -17.67 -3.76
N GLN A 165 15.42 -16.74 -4.00
CA GLN A 165 16.66 -16.64 -3.22
C GLN A 165 16.45 -15.95 -1.86
N TYR A 166 15.37 -15.17 -1.70
CA TYR A 166 15.05 -14.46 -0.46
C TYR A 166 13.62 -14.85 -0.03
N ASN A 167 13.52 -15.53 1.09
CA ASN A 167 12.24 -15.96 1.63
C ASN A 167 12.00 -15.33 3.00
N ALA A 168 11.18 -14.29 3.03
CA ALA A 168 10.72 -13.65 4.26
C ALA A 168 9.58 -14.41 4.95
N GLN A 169 9.18 -15.57 4.43
CA GLN A 169 8.03 -16.37 4.90
C GLN A 169 6.76 -15.52 5.01
N PRO A 170 6.36 -14.82 3.92
CA PRO A 170 5.23 -13.92 3.98
C PRO A 170 3.92 -14.66 4.25
N ASP A 171 2.94 -13.95 4.81
CA ASP A 171 1.58 -14.46 4.97
C ASP A 171 1.03 -14.90 3.59
N PRO A 172 0.56 -16.15 3.43
CA PRO A 172 0.06 -16.63 2.15
C PRO A 172 -1.24 -15.95 1.69
N TYR A 173 -1.90 -15.22 2.56
CA TYR A 173 -3.18 -14.57 2.28
C TYR A 173 -3.10 -13.06 2.04
N ALA A 174 -2.02 -12.41 2.48
CA ALA A 174 -1.83 -10.97 2.27
C ALA A 174 -0.35 -10.63 2.14
N GLN A 175 0.06 -10.31 0.92
CA GLN A 175 1.46 -10.01 0.59
C GLN A 175 1.61 -8.68 -0.13
N THR A 176 2.79 -8.10 0.00
CA THR A 176 3.22 -6.92 -0.73
C THR A 176 4.75 -6.86 -0.81
N THR A 177 5.27 -5.88 -1.54
CA THR A 177 6.69 -5.53 -1.55
C THR A 177 6.88 -4.06 -1.17
N ALA A 178 8.10 -3.67 -0.83
CA ALA A 178 8.41 -2.26 -0.55
C ALA A 178 8.22 -1.39 -1.80
N GLU A 179 8.59 -1.89 -2.97
CA GLU A 179 8.37 -1.22 -4.26
C GLU A 179 6.89 -1.03 -4.56
N ASP A 180 6.08 -2.08 -4.45
CA ASP A 180 4.65 -2.00 -4.71
C ASP A 180 3.95 -0.95 -3.83
N MET A 181 4.28 -0.91 -2.52
CA MET A 181 3.71 0.09 -1.62
C MET A 181 4.19 1.51 -1.94
N GLY A 182 5.47 1.68 -2.27
CA GLY A 182 6.03 2.96 -2.72
C GLY A 182 5.34 3.45 -3.98
N MET A 183 5.17 2.59 -4.97
CA MET A 183 4.47 2.92 -6.22
C MET A 183 3.00 3.29 -5.97
N LEU A 184 2.26 2.56 -5.14
CA LEU A 184 0.88 2.92 -4.82
C LEU A 184 0.76 4.28 -4.13
N LEU A 185 1.70 4.63 -3.25
CA LEU A 185 1.75 5.95 -2.61
C LEU A 185 2.09 7.05 -3.63
N MET A 186 3.02 6.79 -4.55
CA MET A 186 3.34 7.69 -5.67
C MET A 186 2.10 7.94 -6.54
N GLU A 187 1.34 6.89 -6.90
CA GLU A 187 0.14 7.01 -7.72
C GLU A 187 -0.94 7.88 -7.05
N ILE A 188 -1.08 7.78 -5.71
CA ILE A 188 -1.97 8.66 -4.93
C ILE A 188 -1.46 10.10 -4.97
N TYR A 189 -0.16 10.32 -4.77
CA TYR A 189 0.47 11.63 -4.77
C TYR A 189 0.35 12.32 -6.14
N ASP A 190 0.69 11.62 -7.20
CA ASP A 190 0.60 12.14 -8.56
C ASP A 190 -0.85 12.47 -8.96
N CYS A 191 -1.80 11.70 -8.50
CA CYS A 191 -3.22 12.04 -8.65
C CYS A 191 -3.62 13.32 -7.91
N ALA A 192 -3.09 13.52 -6.71
CA ALA A 192 -3.41 14.69 -5.89
C ALA A 192 -2.79 15.99 -6.42
N TYR A 193 -1.60 15.93 -7.04
CA TYR A 193 -0.83 17.13 -7.36
C TYR A 193 -0.47 17.29 -8.85
N HIS A 194 -0.38 16.22 -9.65
CA HIS A 194 0.20 16.24 -11.00
C HIS A 194 -0.74 15.89 -12.15
N ASN A 195 -2.05 15.79 -11.94
CA ASN A 195 -2.99 15.37 -12.99
C ASN A 195 -2.62 14.02 -13.67
N SER A 196 -2.03 13.13 -12.92
CA SER A 196 -1.54 11.80 -13.33
C SER A 196 -1.95 10.73 -12.31
N GLY A 197 -1.20 9.66 -12.18
CA GLY A 197 -1.42 8.60 -11.20
C GLY A 197 -2.81 7.99 -11.30
N LEU A 198 -3.46 7.76 -10.16
CA LEU A 198 -4.78 7.11 -10.11
C LEU A 198 -5.81 7.78 -11.03
N ARG A 199 -5.77 9.11 -11.17
CA ARG A 199 -6.73 9.84 -12.02
C ARG A 199 -6.52 9.58 -13.50
N ALA A 200 -5.30 9.36 -13.94
CA ALA A 200 -4.99 9.01 -15.32
C ALA A 200 -5.32 7.54 -15.62
N MET A 201 -5.15 6.67 -14.64
CA MET A 201 -5.48 5.25 -14.76
C MET A 201 -6.99 4.99 -14.73
N TYR A 202 -7.74 5.78 -13.95
CA TYR A 202 -9.18 5.63 -13.77
C TYR A 202 -9.91 6.94 -14.05
N PRO A 203 -9.91 7.40 -15.32
CA PRO A 203 -10.50 8.68 -15.67
C PRO A 203 -12.02 8.67 -15.47
N GLY A 204 -12.48 9.56 -14.60
CA GLY A 204 -13.90 9.64 -14.20
C GLY A 204 -14.27 8.80 -12.99
N ASP A 205 -13.44 7.84 -12.57
CA ASP A 205 -13.68 7.02 -11.38
C ASP A 205 -13.00 7.61 -10.15
N ILE A 206 -11.82 8.22 -10.31
CA ILE A 206 -11.08 8.86 -9.23
C ILE A 206 -10.80 10.33 -9.58
N THR A 207 -11.04 11.21 -8.61
CA THR A 207 -10.82 12.65 -8.72
C THR A 207 -9.59 13.10 -7.93
N GLN A 208 -9.07 14.29 -8.28
CA GLN A 208 -7.99 14.93 -7.53
C GLN A 208 -8.35 15.13 -6.05
N THR A 209 -9.60 15.54 -5.78
CA THR A 209 -10.08 15.76 -4.41
C THR A 209 -10.05 14.48 -3.58
N GLU A 210 -10.43 13.35 -4.17
CA GLU A 210 -10.38 12.05 -3.49
C GLU A 210 -8.94 11.62 -3.19
N CYS A 211 -8.00 11.85 -4.11
CA CYS A 211 -6.58 11.59 -3.85
C CYS A 211 -6.03 12.48 -2.72
N GLN A 212 -6.42 13.75 -2.67
CA GLN A 212 -6.09 14.64 -1.54
C GLN A 212 -6.72 14.15 -0.23
N GLN A 213 -7.93 13.60 -0.26
CA GLN A 213 -8.55 12.97 0.91
C GLN A 213 -7.79 11.74 1.39
N MET A 214 -7.30 10.88 0.48
CA MET A 214 -6.46 9.73 0.81
C MET A 214 -5.17 10.17 1.51
N LEU A 215 -4.46 11.18 0.98
CA LEU A 215 -3.26 11.74 1.61
C LEU A 215 -3.56 12.37 2.97
N ASN A 216 -4.67 13.07 3.12
CA ASN A 216 -5.09 13.66 4.39
C ASN A 216 -5.38 12.58 5.44
N LEU A 217 -6.01 11.47 5.06
CA LEU A 217 -6.21 10.32 5.95
C LEU A 217 -4.88 9.74 6.40
N LEU A 218 -3.94 9.49 5.48
CA LEU A 218 -2.62 8.97 5.80
C LEU A 218 -1.82 9.93 6.68
N SER A 219 -1.89 11.25 6.46
CA SER A 219 -1.26 12.28 7.30
C SER A 219 -1.88 12.40 8.69
N GLY A 220 -3.12 11.98 8.84
CA GLY A 220 -3.83 11.95 10.13
C GLY A 220 -3.41 10.80 11.05
N ASN A 221 -2.70 9.80 10.53
CA ASN A 221 -2.28 8.65 11.32
C ASN A 221 -1.32 9.09 12.43
N ARG A 222 -1.57 8.58 13.65
CA ARG A 222 -0.78 8.89 14.86
C ARG A 222 -0.26 7.63 15.56
N ILE A 223 -0.51 6.46 14.99
CA ILE A 223 -0.04 5.19 15.51
C ILE A 223 1.40 4.98 15.04
N ASP A 224 2.28 4.61 15.97
CA ASP A 224 3.67 4.22 15.72
C ASP A 224 4.43 5.20 14.80
N ARG A 225 4.70 6.39 15.30
CA ARG A 225 5.45 7.44 14.60
C ARG A 225 6.92 7.05 14.40
N LEU A 226 7.17 6.06 13.53
CA LEU A 226 8.50 5.49 13.33
C LEU A 226 9.41 6.41 12.52
N ILE A 227 8.88 7.06 11.49
CA ILE A 227 9.64 7.90 10.55
C ILE A 227 9.76 9.33 11.09
N GLU A 228 8.68 9.88 11.62
CA GLU A 228 8.59 11.28 12.08
C GLU A 228 9.69 11.66 13.07
N LEU A 229 10.12 10.73 13.94
CA LEU A 229 11.16 11.00 14.94
C LEU A 229 12.54 11.27 14.34
N GLY A 230 12.78 10.86 13.10
CA GLY A 230 14.02 11.07 12.37
C GLY A 230 14.01 12.28 11.43
N LEU A 231 12.87 12.97 11.32
CA LEU A 231 12.69 14.08 10.38
C LEU A 231 12.74 15.43 11.09
N PRO A 232 13.04 16.52 10.36
CA PRO A 232 12.97 17.87 10.90
C PRO A 232 11.60 18.20 11.51
N GLU A 233 11.59 19.03 12.56
CA GLU A 233 10.35 19.48 13.19
C GLU A 233 9.43 20.17 12.18
N GLY A 234 8.14 19.81 12.19
CA GLY A 234 7.15 20.37 11.28
C GLY A 234 7.01 19.63 9.95
N THR A 235 7.82 18.59 9.70
CA THR A 235 7.65 17.75 8.52
C THR A 235 6.30 17.03 8.56
N VAL A 236 5.51 17.18 7.49
CA VAL A 236 4.25 16.45 7.34
C VAL A 236 4.55 15.05 6.82
N VAL A 237 4.07 14.05 7.54
CA VAL A 237 4.25 12.63 7.17
C VAL A 237 2.88 12.00 6.95
N ALA A 238 2.68 11.45 5.76
CA ALA A 238 1.55 10.58 5.42
C ALA A 238 2.02 9.13 5.45
N HIS A 239 1.49 8.32 6.36
CA HIS A 239 1.99 6.96 6.55
C HIS A 239 0.89 5.95 6.89
N LYS A 240 1.21 4.67 6.68
CA LYS A 240 0.46 3.51 7.19
C LYS A 240 1.44 2.46 7.68
N ASN A 241 1.27 2.02 8.89
CA ASN A 241 2.04 0.98 9.59
C ASN A 241 1.19 -0.27 9.83
#